data_e3644cae0d0fed53e4a51c8d878cdc64
#
_entry.id   e3644cae0d0fed53e4a51c8d878cdc64
#
_cell.length_a   1.000
_cell.length_b   1.000
_cell.length_c   1.000
_cell.angle_alpha   90.00
_cell.angle_beta   90.00
_cell.angle_gamma   90.00
#
_symmetry.space_group_name_H-M   'P 1'
#
loop_
_entity.id
_entity.type
_entity.pdbx_description
1 polymer ?
#
loop_
_entity_poly.entity_id
_entity_poly.type
_entity_poly.pdbx_seq_one_letter_code
_entity_poly.pdbx_strand_id
1 'polypeptide(L)'
;MIALLLISSPISGCISEESNNSVNPQEPDIIDITLPALIDECMMIDGMERCWLIHIPTGYDKEEKHPLIVNLHGYTGDKNMFYNYSHFDVIAEENSVIVVYPQGYEDSWNAGWCCGQAKDEGIDDVGFILQLIDYISANFSIDESRIYASGHSNGCAMTHKLANEASDIFAAAGCMALYLLDDPAPSYTPISLIEVHGLLDQIIPYGASYPSSLYFDQSLDGEEGAIQNNINWGEMNNCQGGPIPTIFEEYYDYSIMGYDNCDNGTEVKLVTLNFAAHSPYPSNSYFMDNPTDVNTVQIIWEFMSKFSK
;
A
#
# COMPACT_ATOMS: atom_id res chain seq x y z
N MET A 1 -31.78 79.17 57.70
CA MET A 1 -30.54 78.40 57.62
C MET A 1 -30.91 76.90 57.44
N ILE A 2 -30.83 76.41 56.27
CA ILE A 2 -31.31 75.11 55.85
C ILE A 2 -30.13 74.14 55.88
N ALA A 3 -30.22 73.14 56.70
CA ALA A 3 -29.17 72.10 56.72
C ALA A 3 -29.48 70.98 55.67
N LEU A 4 -28.56 70.79 54.81
CA LEU A 4 -28.66 69.77 53.76
C LEU A 4 -28.03 68.46 54.28
N LEU A 5 -28.84 67.40 54.44
CA LEU A 5 -28.37 66.04 54.73
C LEU A 5 -27.95 65.39 53.42
N LEU A 6 -26.66 64.98 53.32
CA LEU A 6 -26.16 64.14 52.23
C LEU A 6 -26.25 62.68 52.70
N ILE A 7 -27.09 61.95 51.98
CA ILE A 7 -27.18 60.48 52.13
C ILE A 7 -26.18 59.85 51.16
N SER A 8 -25.16 59.15 51.68
CA SER A 8 -24.21 58.33 50.86
C SER A 8 -24.71 56.91 50.76
N SER A 9 -25.06 56.50 49.58
CA SER A 9 -25.35 55.13 49.26
C SER A 9 -24.05 54.35 48.94
N PRO A 10 -23.80 53.13 49.39
CA PRO A 10 -22.67 52.34 48.97
C PRO A 10 -22.95 51.71 47.61
N ILE A 11 -22.04 51.91 46.68
CA ILE A 11 -22.03 51.24 45.39
C ILE A 11 -21.41 49.85 45.62
N SER A 12 -22.24 48.79 45.49
CA SER A 12 -21.79 47.40 45.45
C SER A 12 -21.23 47.11 44.06
N GLY A 13 -19.92 47.04 43.95
CA GLY A 13 -19.26 46.60 42.74
C GLY A 13 -19.33 45.08 42.61
N CYS A 14 -20.01 44.58 41.58
CA CYS A 14 -19.88 43.20 41.14
C CYS A 14 -18.52 43.02 40.49
N ILE A 15 -17.66 42.25 41.13
CA ILE A 15 -16.44 41.72 40.53
C ILE A 15 -16.87 40.50 39.71
N SER A 16 -16.82 40.59 38.39
CA SER A 16 -16.95 39.46 37.51
C SER A 16 -15.65 38.66 37.56
N GLU A 17 -15.68 37.46 38.15
CA GLU A 17 -14.64 36.48 38.00
C GLU A 17 -14.63 36.05 36.52
N GLU A 18 -13.58 36.43 35.79
CA GLU A 18 -13.22 35.78 34.52
C GLU A 18 -12.81 34.35 34.82
N SER A 19 -13.68 33.37 34.50
CA SER A 19 -13.33 32.01 34.46
C SER A 19 -12.35 31.79 33.31
N ASN A 20 -11.06 31.68 33.62
CA ASN A 20 -10.07 31.14 32.72
C ASN A 20 -10.38 29.65 32.47
N ASN A 21 -11.19 29.37 31.47
CA ASN A 21 -11.26 28.05 30.86
C ASN A 21 -9.97 27.86 30.07
N SER A 22 -8.92 27.41 30.75
CA SER A 22 -7.82 26.74 30.10
C SER A 22 -8.39 25.44 29.54
N VAL A 23 -8.63 25.39 28.23
CA VAL A 23 -8.85 24.14 27.51
C VAL A 23 -7.53 23.39 27.59
N ASN A 24 -7.48 22.45 28.50
CA ASN A 24 -6.40 21.46 28.54
C ASN A 24 -6.50 20.69 27.21
N PRO A 25 -5.45 20.57 26.40
CA PRO A 25 -5.49 19.67 25.25
C PRO A 25 -5.78 18.29 25.83
N GLN A 26 -6.92 17.72 25.45
CA GLN A 26 -7.25 16.34 25.77
C GLN A 26 -6.14 15.50 25.13
N GLU A 27 -5.38 14.77 25.96
CA GLU A 27 -4.57 13.67 25.47
C GLU A 27 -5.49 12.77 24.65
N PRO A 28 -5.05 12.31 23.47
CA PRO A 28 -5.86 11.37 22.69
C PRO A 28 -6.22 10.19 23.58
N ASP A 29 -7.49 9.83 23.59
CA ASP A 29 -7.99 8.66 24.32
C ASP A 29 -7.17 7.44 23.88
N ILE A 30 -6.38 6.87 24.78
CA ILE A 30 -5.65 5.63 24.55
C ILE A 30 -6.71 4.55 24.41
N ILE A 31 -6.98 4.13 23.17
CA ILE A 31 -7.86 2.99 22.90
C ILE A 31 -7.14 1.75 23.43
N ASP A 32 -7.69 1.14 24.47
CA ASP A 32 -7.19 -0.14 24.99
C ASP A 32 -7.65 -1.25 24.02
N ILE A 33 -6.78 -1.56 23.05
CA ILE A 33 -7.06 -2.52 21.97
C ILE A 33 -6.69 -3.91 22.45
N THR A 34 -7.64 -4.85 22.42
CA THR A 34 -7.33 -6.28 22.60
C THR A 34 -6.68 -6.82 21.33
N LEU A 35 -5.44 -7.28 21.42
CA LEU A 35 -4.65 -7.79 20.30
C LEU A 35 -4.83 -9.31 20.10
N PRO A 36 -4.77 -9.80 18.83
CA PRO A 36 -4.71 -9.01 17.60
C PRO A 36 -6.03 -8.25 17.38
N ALA A 37 -5.97 -7.11 16.70
CA ALA A 37 -7.16 -6.32 16.42
C ALA A 37 -7.37 -6.14 14.92
N LEU A 38 -8.61 -6.24 14.49
CA LEU A 38 -9.06 -5.86 13.15
C LEU A 38 -10.00 -4.66 13.28
N ILE A 39 -9.57 -3.52 12.78
CA ILE A 39 -10.26 -2.24 12.92
C ILE A 39 -10.78 -1.81 11.55
N ASP A 40 -12.09 -1.59 11.44
CA ASP A 40 -12.76 -1.08 10.23
C ASP A 40 -13.10 0.39 10.44
N GLU A 41 -12.51 1.26 9.65
CA GLU A 41 -12.63 2.70 9.77
C GLU A 41 -12.89 3.37 8.43
N CYS A 42 -13.53 4.54 8.48
CA CYS A 42 -13.75 5.40 7.33
C CYS A 42 -13.48 6.86 7.70
N MET A 43 -13.03 7.64 6.73
CA MET A 43 -12.84 9.08 6.87
C MET A 43 -13.25 9.81 5.58
N MET A 44 -13.68 11.06 5.73
CA MET A 44 -13.89 11.95 4.58
C MET A 44 -12.53 12.45 4.08
N ILE A 45 -12.18 12.09 2.86
CA ILE A 45 -10.95 12.50 2.17
C ILE A 45 -11.36 13.15 0.84
N ASP A 46 -11.01 14.41 0.63
CA ASP A 46 -11.32 15.20 -0.56
C ASP A 46 -12.82 15.19 -0.95
N GLY A 47 -13.70 15.11 0.06
CA GLY A 47 -15.16 15.14 -0.11
C GLY A 47 -15.78 13.77 -0.39
N MET A 48 -15.00 12.69 -0.39
CA MET A 48 -15.45 11.31 -0.51
C MET A 48 -15.23 10.54 0.79
N GLU A 49 -16.14 9.64 1.13
CA GLU A 49 -15.90 8.68 2.20
C GLU A 49 -14.97 7.57 1.71
N ARG A 50 -13.81 7.43 2.37
CA ARG A 50 -12.83 6.39 2.08
C ARG A 50 -12.67 5.50 3.31
N CYS A 51 -12.71 4.20 3.11
CA CYS A 51 -12.70 3.21 4.19
C CYS A 51 -11.49 2.27 4.08
N TRP A 52 -11.12 1.66 5.19
CA TRP A 52 -10.03 0.68 5.25
C TRP A 52 -10.20 -0.30 6.41
N LEU A 53 -9.53 -1.45 6.33
CA LEU A 53 -9.29 -2.34 7.47
C LEU A 53 -7.84 -2.18 7.93
N ILE A 54 -7.62 -2.20 9.25
CA ILE A 54 -6.29 -2.26 9.85
C ILE A 54 -6.17 -3.57 10.62
N HIS A 55 -5.17 -4.37 10.30
CA HIS A 55 -4.76 -5.51 11.11
C HIS A 55 -3.60 -5.10 12.02
N ILE A 56 -3.86 -5.09 13.33
CA ILE A 56 -2.86 -4.84 14.36
C ILE A 56 -2.45 -6.20 14.94
N PRO A 57 -1.19 -6.63 14.76
CA PRO A 57 -0.74 -7.96 15.17
C PRO A 57 -0.66 -8.11 16.69
N THR A 58 -0.68 -9.37 17.18
CA THR A 58 -0.49 -9.70 18.59
C THR A 58 0.82 -9.14 19.17
N GLY A 59 1.85 -9.04 18.34
CA GLY A 59 3.17 -8.50 18.73
C GLY A 59 3.27 -6.98 18.71
N TYR A 60 2.18 -6.23 18.52
CA TYR A 60 2.21 -4.77 18.55
C TYR A 60 2.49 -4.25 19.95
N ASP A 61 3.49 -3.38 20.07
CA ASP A 61 3.80 -2.60 21.27
C ASP A 61 3.85 -1.11 20.89
N LYS A 62 3.02 -0.29 21.52
CA LYS A 62 2.97 1.16 21.26
C LYS A 62 4.27 1.89 21.60
N GLU A 63 5.15 1.31 22.39
CA GLU A 63 6.45 1.88 22.77
C GLU A 63 7.55 1.52 21.75
N GLU A 64 7.26 0.60 20.83
CA GLU A 64 8.15 0.19 19.74
C GLU A 64 7.64 0.70 18.40
N LYS A 65 8.53 0.84 17.42
CA LYS A 65 8.18 1.26 16.06
C LYS A 65 7.99 0.05 15.16
N HIS A 66 6.83 -0.05 14.51
CA HIS A 66 6.41 -1.16 13.68
C HIS A 66 6.40 -0.82 12.19
N PRO A 67 6.81 -1.73 11.31
CA PRO A 67 6.62 -1.54 9.86
C PRO A 67 5.14 -1.45 9.50
N LEU A 68 4.85 -0.76 8.39
CA LEU A 68 3.52 -0.67 7.80
C LEU A 68 3.52 -1.27 6.39
N ILE A 69 2.54 -2.12 6.09
CA ILE A 69 2.24 -2.54 4.72
C ILE A 69 0.87 -1.98 4.32
N VAL A 70 0.83 -1.25 3.19
CA VAL A 70 -0.41 -0.88 2.50
C VAL A 70 -0.68 -1.95 1.45
N ASN A 71 -1.75 -2.76 1.62
CA ASN A 71 -2.04 -3.92 0.79
C ASN A 71 -3.33 -3.73 0.00
N LEU A 72 -3.23 -3.63 -1.34
CA LEU A 72 -4.24 -3.13 -2.27
C LEU A 72 -4.95 -4.26 -3.01
N HIS A 73 -6.29 -4.33 -2.91
CA HIS A 73 -7.09 -5.36 -3.58
C HIS A 73 -7.11 -5.20 -5.11
N GLY A 74 -7.47 -6.28 -5.81
CA GLY A 74 -7.66 -6.28 -7.25
C GLY A 74 -8.99 -5.63 -7.69
N TYR A 75 -9.18 -5.44 -9.00
CA TYR A 75 -10.42 -4.95 -9.60
C TYR A 75 -11.62 -5.82 -9.20
N THR A 76 -12.74 -5.19 -8.89
CA THR A 76 -13.97 -5.81 -8.34
C THR A 76 -13.80 -6.47 -6.96
N GLY A 77 -12.65 -6.29 -6.32
CA GLY A 77 -12.39 -6.75 -4.97
C GLY A 77 -12.75 -5.71 -3.92
N ASP A 78 -12.80 -6.13 -2.68
CA ASP A 78 -12.98 -5.26 -1.52
C ASP A 78 -11.96 -5.58 -0.41
N LYS A 79 -11.82 -4.64 0.53
CA LYS A 79 -10.88 -4.74 1.66
C LYS A 79 -11.07 -6.01 2.50
N ASN A 80 -12.33 -6.45 2.72
CA ASN A 80 -12.64 -7.61 3.56
C ASN A 80 -12.30 -8.92 2.85
N MET A 81 -12.66 -9.01 1.56
CA MET A 81 -12.33 -10.16 0.74
C MET A 81 -10.82 -10.29 0.63
N PHE A 82 -10.11 -9.17 0.38
CA PHE A 82 -8.66 -9.17 0.22
C PHE A 82 -7.93 -9.52 1.52
N TYR A 83 -8.38 -9.04 2.66
CA TYR A 83 -7.89 -9.47 3.96
C TYR A 83 -7.93 -11.00 4.11
N ASN A 84 -9.05 -11.61 3.74
CA ASN A 84 -9.27 -13.05 3.95
C ASN A 84 -8.42 -13.95 3.04
N TYR A 85 -7.97 -13.49 1.86
CA TYR A 85 -7.24 -14.37 0.95
C TYR A 85 -5.78 -13.96 0.67
N SER A 86 -5.39 -12.74 1.02
CA SER A 86 -4.04 -12.25 0.71
C SER A 86 -2.94 -12.84 1.59
N HIS A 87 -3.28 -13.44 2.73
CA HIS A 87 -2.35 -14.02 3.70
C HIS A 87 -1.31 -13.06 4.29
N PHE A 88 -1.49 -11.75 4.15
CA PHE A 88 -0.61 -10.77 4.79
C PHE A 88 -0.86 -10.62 6.30
N ASP A 89 -2.00 -11.12 6.80
CA ASP A 89 -2.26 -11.30 8.24
C ASP A 89 -1.25 -12.26 8.89
N VAL A 90 -0.83 -13.32 8.17
CA VAL A 90 0.21 -14.24 8.64
C VAL A 90 1.56 -13.51 8.76
N ILE A 91 1.93 -12.72 7.75
CA ILE A 91 3.14 -11.89 7.80
C ILE A 91 3.08 -10.89 8.96
N ALA A 92 1.92 -10.27 9.18
CA ALA A 92 1.68 -9.34 10.28
C ALA A 92 1.98 -9.99 11.63
N GLU A 93 1.41 -11.17 11.90
CA GLU A 93 1.57 -11.89 13.17
C GLU A 93 3.00 -12.37 13.40
N GLU A 94 3.66 -12.90 12.36
CA GLU A 94 4.99 -13.46 12.48
C GLU A 94 6.10 -12.40 12.61
N ASN A 95 5.85 -11.17 12.13
CA ASN A 95 6.87 -10.12 12.03
C ASN A 95 6.51 -8.82 12.77
N SER A 96 5.41 -8.79 13.52
CA SER A 96 4.90 -7.59 14.21
C SER A 96 4.73 -6.39 13.28
N VAL A 97 4.14 -6.63 12.10
CA VAL A 97 3.88 -5.63 11.06
C VAL A 97 2.42 -5.20 11.12
N ILE A 98 2.15 -3.91 11.04
CA ILE A 98 0.78 -3.40 10.83
C ILE A 98 0.45 -3.50 9.34
N VAL A 99 -0.70 -4.08 9.00
CA VAL A 99 -1.17 -4.17 7.62
C VAL A 99 -2.47 -3.41 7.47
N VAL A 100 -2.52 -2.46 6.54
CA VAL A 100 -3.75 -1.74 6.19
C VAL A 100 -4.24 -2.19 4.81
N TYR A 101 -5.55 -2.43 4.73
CA TYR A 101 -6.26 -2.84 3.51
C TYR A 101 -7.26 -1.74 3.14
N PRO A 102 -6.86 -0.75 2.35
CA PRO A 102 -7.77 0.31 1.94
C PRO A 102 -8.78 -0.18 0.91
N GLN A 103 -9.96 0.47 0.86
CA GLN A 103 -11.01 0.24 -0.12
C GLN A 103 -10.82 1.18 -1.30
N GLY A 104 -10.68 0.61 -2.50
CA GLY A 104 -10.69 1.33 -3.75
C GLY A 104 -12.07 1.91 -4.08
N TYR A 105 -12.10 3.04 -4.78
CA TYR A 105 -13.34 3.67 -5.22
C TYR A 105 -14.08 2.77 -6.22
N GLU A 106 -15.37 2.46 -5.94
CA GLU A 106 -16.17 1.53 -6.73
C GLU A 106 -15.38 0.25 -7.10
N ASP A 107 -14.79 -0.36 -6.05
CA ASP A 107 -14.02 -1.60 -6.10
C ASP A 107 -12.86 -1.58 -7.11
N SER A 108 -12.23 -0.40 -7.30
CA SER A 108 -11.14 -0.21 -8.26
C SER A 108 -10.14 0.86 -7.81
N TRP A 109 -8.96 0.87 -8.43
CA TRP A 109 -7.91 1.86 -8.27
C TRP A 109 -7.61 2.55 -9.60
N ASN A 110 -7.42 3.87 -9.56
CA ASN A 110 -6.90 4.63 -10.69
C ASN A 110 -5.38 4.43 -10.80
N ALA A 111 -4.98 3.35 -11.43
CA ALA A 111 -3.59 3.03 -11.68
C ALA A 111 -3.10 3.54 -13.05
N GLY A 112 -3.63 4.65 -13.55
CA GLY A 112 -3.29 5.23 -14.84
C GLY A 112 -4.01 4.55 -16.00
N TRP A 113 -3.41 3.57 -16.62
CA TRP A 113 -4.01 2.86 -17.76
C TRP A 113 -5.12 1.85 -17.36
N CYS A 114 -5.17 1.39 -16.14
CA CYS A 114 -6.15 0.42 -15.60
C CYS A 114 -6.58 0.87 -14.19
N CYS A 115 -7.73 0.57 -13.70
CA CYS A 115 -8.92 0.01 -14.31
C CYS A 115 -10.16 0.59 -13.63
N GLY A 116 -11.33 0.35 -14.22
CA GLY A 116 -12.63 0.58 -13.60
C GLY A 116 -12.99 2.03 -13.37
N GLN A 117 -13.98 2.25 -12.50
CA GLN A 117 -14.58 3.56 -12.32
C GLN A 117 -13.62 4.58 -11.69
N ALA A 118 -12.71 4.14 -10.80
CA ALA A 118 -11.70 5.02 -10.23
C ALA A 118 -10.82 5.66 -11.30
N LYS A 119 -10.40 4.87 -12.31
CA LYS A 119 -9.66 5.39 -13.47
C LYS A 119 -10.53 6.31 -14.33
N ASP A 120 -11.76 5.88 -14.65
CA ASP A 120 -12.63 6.61 -15.59
C ASP A 120 -13.05 8.00 -15.04
N GLU A 121 -13.15 8.13 -13.73
CA GLU A 121 -13.46 9.38 -13.03
C GLU A 121 -12.22 10.15 -12.60
N GLY A 122 -11.02 9.59 -12.80
CA GLY A 122 -9.76 10.25 -12.46
C GLY A 122 -9.55 10.44 -10.95
N ILE A 123 -9.97 9.47 -10.15
CA ILE A 123 -9.82 9.51 -8.68
C ILE A 123 -8.36 9.64 -8.28
N ASP A 124 -8.04 10.51 -7.32
CA ASP A 124 -6.70 10.64 -6.74
C ASP A 124 -6.46 9.59 -5.64
N ASP A 125 -6.19 8.35 -6.08
CA ASP A 125 -5.89 7.27 -5.15
C ASP A 125 -4.50 7.37 -4.52
N VAL A 126 -3.53 8.02 -5.20
CA VAL A 126 -2.21 8.31 -4.60
C VAL A 126 -2.38 9.24 -3.41
N GLY A 127 -3.08 10.37 -3.60
CA GLY A 127 -3.38 11.31 -2.52
C GLY A 127 -4.16 10.66 -1.36
N PHE A 128 -5.10 9.77 -1.66
CA PHE A 128 -5.80 8.99 -0.63
C PHE A 128 -4.84 8.13 0.20
N ILE A 129 -3.99 7.34 -0.45
CA ILE A 129 -3.06 6.43 0.25
C ILE A 129 -2.06 7.22 1.11
N LEU A 130 -1.57 8.37 0.64
CA LEU A 130 -0.67 9.20 1.43
C LEU A 130 -1.37 9.78 2.67
N GLN A 131 -2.59 10.27 2.54
CA GLN A 131 -3.39 10.75 3.69
C GLN A 131 -3.73 9.60 4.67
N LEU A 132 -3.97 8.40 4.16
CA LEU A 132 -4.17 7.21 5.00
C LEU A 132 -2.90 6.86 5.78
N ILE A 133 -1.72 6.88 5.16
CA ILE A 133 -0.43 6.65 5.83
C ILE A 133 -0.22 7.67 6.95
N ASP A 134 -0.49 8.96 6.68
CA ASP A 134 -0.39 10.02 7.69
C ASP A 134 -1.34 9.76 8.87
N TYR A 135 -2.58 9.36 8.59
CA TYR A 135 -3.56 9.01 9.62
C TYR A 135 -3.08 7.82 10.47
N ILE A 136 -2.62 6.74 9.84
CA ILE A 136 -2.11 5.55 10.54
C ILE A 136 -0.90 5.92 11.41
N SER A 137 0.06 6.69 10.88
CA SER A 137 1.27 7.10 11.60
C SER A 137 0.98 8.03 12.79
N ALA A 138 -0.10 8.81 12.72
CA ALA A 138 -0.54 9.65 13.83
C ALA A 138 -1.23 8.86 14.96
N ASN A 139 -1.81 7.69 14.67
CA ASN A 139 -2.58 6.90 15.63
C ASN A 139 -1.86 5.64 16.14
N PHE A 140 -0.88 5.15 15.42
CA PHE A 140 -0.12 3.94 15.73
C PHE A 140 1.39 4.20 15.68
N SER A 141 2.16 3.38 16.38
CA SER A 141 3.62 3.50 16.46
C SER A 141 4.29 2.95 15.18
N ILE A 142 4.26 3.72 14.10
CA ILE A 142 4.81 3.31 12.81
C ILE A 142 6.30 3.71 12.70
N ASP A 143 7.09 2.80 12.13
CA ASP A 143 8.42 3.09 11.62
C ASP A 143 8.31 3.67 10.21
N GLU A 144 8.34 4.98 10.11
CA GLU A 144 8.21 5.70 8.83
C GLU A 144 9.34 5.37 7.85
N SER A 145 10.45 4.79 8.30
CA SER A 145 11.49 4.29 7.41
C SER A 145 11.16 2.93 6.80
N ARG A 146 10.13 2.23 7.30
CA ARG A 146 9.73 0.89 6.87
C ARG A 146 8.25 0.84 6.49
N ILE A 147 7.87 1.68 5.53
CA ILE A 147 6.54 1.68 4.90
C ILE A 147 6.65 0.98 3.55
N TYR A 148 5.78 0.02 3.30
CA TYR A 148 5.79 -0.81 2.10
C TYR A 148 4.44 -0.78 1.39
N ALA A 149 4.46 -0.87 0.06
CA ALA A 149 3.26 -1.03 -0.75
C ALA A 149 3.19 -2.45 -1.31
N SER A 150 2.00 -3.05 -1.25
CA SER A 150 1.72 -4.35 -1.85
C SER A 150 0.33 -4.37 -2.48
N GLY A 151 0.07 -5.34 -3.37
CA GLY A 151 -1.25 -5.47 -3.97
C GLY A 151 -1.33 -6.58 -5.00
N HIS A 152 -2.54 -6.80 -5.53
CA HIS A 152 -2.84 -7.81 -6.52
C HIS A 152 -3.58 -7.22 -7.71
N SER A 153 -3.24 -7.62 -8.94
CA SER A 153 -3.94 -7.22 -10.16
C SER A 153 -4.03 -5.67 -10.26
N ASN A 154 -5.20 -5.06 -10.36
CA ASN A 154 -5.36 -3.61 -10.32
C ASN A 154 -4.68 -2.95 -9.09
N GLY A 155 -4.68 -3.62 -7.92
CA GLY A 155 -3.92 -3.19 -6.75
C GLY A 155 -2.40 -3.30 -6.94
N CYS A 156 -1.92 -4.23 -7.77
CA CYS A 156 -0.50 -4.30 -8.15
C CYS A 156 -0.12 -3.14 -9.09
N ALA A 157 -0.98 -2.80 -10.07
CA ALA A 157 -0.75 -1.60 -10.87
C ALA A 157 -0.72 -0.33 -10.02
N MET A 158 -1.61 -0.24 -9.02
CA MET A 158 -1.59 0.88 -8.06
C MET A 158 -0.33 0.85 -7.18
N THR A 159 0.17 -0.34 -6.80
CA THR A 159 1.45 -0.49 -6.09
C THR A 159 2.62 0.05 -6.93
N HIS A 160 2.67 -0.29 -8.21
CA HIS A 160 3.65 0.28 -9.14
C HIS A 160 3.52 1.80 -9.27
N LYS A 161 2.28 2.32 -9.33
CA LYS A 161 2.03 3.76 -9.39
C LYS A 161 2.53 4.46 -8.12
N LEU A 162 2.28 3.90 -6.94
CA LEU A 162 2.81 4.41 -5.67
C LEU A 162 4.34 4.38 -5.66
N ALA A 163 4.95 3.29 -6.12
CA ALA A 163 6.41 3.19 -6.25
C ALA A 163 6.99 4.21 -7.24
N ASN A 164 6.23 4.62 -8.25
CA ASN A 164 6.63 5.63 -9.22
C ASN A 164 6.40 7.07 -8.70
N GLU A 165 5.22 7.39 -8.22
CA GLU A 165 4.82 8.77 -7.90
C GLU A 165 5.13 9.21 -6.46
N ALA A 166 5.27 8.23 -5.53
CA ALA A 166 5.53 8.45 -4.10
C ALA A 166 6.74 7.62 -3.61
N SER A 167 7.74 7.45 -4.46
CA SER A 167 8.94 6.67 -4.17
C SER A 167 9.74 7.19 -2.96
N ASP A 168 9.52 8.42 -2.54
CA ASP A 168 10.12 9.01 -1.33
C ASP A 168 9.44 8.57 -0.03
N ILE A 169 8.26 7.99 -0.08
CA ILE A 169 7.52 7.50 1.09
C ILE A 169 7.78 6.00 1.33
N PHE A 170 7.76 5.19 0.27
CA PHE A 170 7.87 3.74 0.40
C PHE A 170 9.32 3.26 0.39
N ALA A 171 9.69 2.39 1.35
CA ALA A 171 11.00 1.76 1.42
C ALA A 171 11.20 0.71 0.33
N ALA A 172 10.15 -0.04 0.01
CA ALA A 172 10.09 -0.98 -1.09
C ALA A 172 8.63 -1.26 -1.51
N ALA A 173 8.45 -1.84 -2.68
CA ALA A 173 7.17 -2.28 -3.18
C ALA A 173 7.24 -3.75 -3.64
N GLY A 174 6.14 -4.50 -3.44
CA GLY A 174 6.08 -5.88 -3.91
C GLY A 174 4.65 -6.31 -4.18
N CYS A 175 4.34 -6.78 -5.40
CA CYS A 175 2.98 -7.04 -5.80
C CYS A 175 2.83 -8.22 -6.76
N MET A 176 1.61 -8.55 -7.15
CA MET A 176 1.30 -9.73 -7.95
C MET A 176 0.40 -9.41 -9.14
N ALA A 177 0.79 -9.95 -10.31
CA ALA A 177 -0.05 -10.15 -11.49
C ALA A 177 -0.52 -8.86 -12.19
N LEU A 178 0.29 -7.82 -12.19
CA LEU A 178 0.15 -6.68 -13.09
C LEU A 178 1.42 -5.82 -13.11
N TYR A 179 1.62 -5.00 -14.14
CA TYR A 179 2.81 -4.21 -14.41
C TYR A 179 2.49 -2.73 -14.66
N LEU A 180 3.51 -1.86 -14.54
CA LEU A 180 3.42 -0.43 -14.85
C LEU A 180 3.68 -0.20 -16.35
N LEU A 181 2.87 0.68 -16.95
CA LEU A 181 3.07 1.15 -18.34
C LEU A 181 3.39 2.64 -18.44
N ASP A 182 3.60 3.31 -17.31
CA ASP A 182 3.81 4.75 -17.25
C ASP A 182 5.31 5.10 -17.23
N ASP A 183 5.66 6.27 -17.78
CA ASP A 183 6.99 6.86 -17.65
C ASP A 183 7.31 7.23 -16.18
N PRO A 184 8.61 7.36 -15.82
CA PRO A 184 9.01 7.82 -14.50
C PRO A 184 8.40 9.19 -14.15
N ALA A 185 7.79 9.29 -12.97
CA ALA A 185 7.28 10.56 -12.45
C ALA A 185 8.42 11.58 -12.24
N PRO A 186 8.16 12.90 -12.33
CA PRO A 186 9.20 13.91 -12.12
C PRO A 186 9.86 13.86 -10.73
N SER A 187 9.15 13.31 -9.74
CA SER A 187 9.62 13.12 -8.36
C SER A 187 10.26 11.75 -8.11
N TYR A 188 10.29 10.88 -9.12
CA TYR A 188 10.79 9.51 -8.98
C TYR A 188 12.23 9.45 -8.45
N THR A 189 12.44 8.58 -7.49
CA THR A 189 13.77 8.16 -7.01
C THR A 189 13.83 6.64 -7.01
N PRO A 190 15.01 6.03 -7.26
CA PRO A 190 15.16 4.58 -7.27
C PRO A 190 14.58 3.91 -6.01
N ILE A 191 13.76 2.91 -6.22
CA ILE A 191 13.06 2.13 -5.18
C ILE A 191 13.15 0.63 -5.47
N SER A 192 13.33 -0.18 -4.42
CA SER A 192 13.35 -1.64 -4.58
C SER A 192 11.95 -2.17 -4.87
N LEU A 193 11.86 -3.04 -5.88
CA LEU A 193 10.59 -3.57 -6.36
C LEU A 193 10.68 -5.05 -6.70
N ILE A 194 9.67 -5.83 -6.28
CA ILE A 194 9.46 -7.21 -6.68
C ILE A 194 8.06 -7.40 -7.26
N GLU A 195 7.96 -8.01 -8.42
CA GLU A 195 6.71 -8.48 -9.01
C GLU A 195 6.67 -10.01 -9.01
N VAL A 196 5.53 -10.58 -8.68
CA VAL A 196 5.26 -12.02 -8.84
C VAL A 196 4.20 -12.19 -9.91
N HIS A 197 4.48 -12.98 -10.94
CA HIS A 197 3.56 -13.17 -12.06
C HIS A 197 3.44 -14.63 -12.46
N GLY A 198 2.21 -15.10 -12.63
CA GLY A 198 1.93 -16.44 -13.13
C GLY A 198 2.16 -16.55 -14.65
N LEU A 199 2.96 -17.54 -15.08
CA LEU A 199 3.22 -17.76 -16.50
C LEU A 199 1.95 -18.09 -17.29
N LEU A 200 0.95 -18.66 -16.62
CA LEU A 200 -0.33 -19.07 -17.22
C LEU A 200 -1.44 -18.03 -17.00
N ASP A 201 -1.09 -16.81 -16.63
CA ASP A 201 -2.05 -15.73 -16.43
C ASP A 201 -2.76 -15.42 -17.76
N GLN A 202 -4.10 -15.63 -17.77
CA GLN A 202 -4.95 -15.36 -18.93
C GLN A 202 -5.71 -14.03 -18.81
N ILE A 203 -5.62 -13.36 -17.68
CA ILE A 203 -6.28 -12.08 -17.44
C ILE A 203 -5.30 -10.96 -17.78
N ILE A 204 -4.12 -10.97 -17.15
CA ILE A 204 -3.01 -10.09 -17.48
C ILE A 204 -1.91 -10.96 -18.09
N PRO A 205 -1.73 -10.95 -19.40
CA PRO A 205 -0.76 -11.83 -20.06
C PRO A 205 0.65 -11.61 -19.54
N TYR A 206 1.37 -12.69 -19.27
CA TYR A 206 2.77 -12.63 -18.86
C TYR A 206 3.65 -11.91 -19.90
N GLY A 207 3.28 -11.96 -21.17
CA GLY A 207 3.97 -11.28 -22.28
C GLY A 207 3.21 -11.44 -23.60
N ALA A 208 3.67 -10.75 -24.65
CA ALA A 208 3.06 -10.64 -25.97
C ALA A 208 2.66 -11.95 -26.65
N SER A 209 3.37 -13.03 -26.33
CA SER A 209 3.14 -14.33 -26.96
C SER A 209 2.08 -15.19 -26.24
N TYR A 210 1.52 -14.70 -25.15
CA TYR A 210 0.53 -15.43 -24.36
C TYR A 210 -0.87 -14.89 -24.67
N PRO A 211 -1.87 -15.77 -24.84
CA PRO A 211 -3.22 -15.35 -25.21
C PRO A 211 -3.83 -14.49 -24.09
N SER A 212 -4.20 -13.26 -24.44
CA SER A 212 -5.00 -12.42 -23.55
C SER A 212 -6.38 -12.99 -23.35
N SER A 213 -6.94 -12.87 -22.17
CA SER A 213 -8.32 -13.24 -21.91
C SER A 213 -9.31 -12.16 -22.31
N LEU A 214 -10.59 -12.52 -22.19
CA LEU A 214 -11.78 -11.80 -22.60
C LEU A 214 -12.04 -10.42 -21.96
N TYR A 215 -11.19 -9.94 -21.03
CA TYR A 215 -11.50 -8.76 -20.22
C TYR A 215 -10.69 -7.52 -20.55
N PHE A 216 -9.58 -7.64 -21.26
CA PHE A 216 -8.75 -6.49 -21.61
C PHE A 216 -8.80 -6.23 -23.10
N ASP A 217 -9.03 -4.97 -23.43
CA ASP A 217 -8.91 -4.46 -24.79
C ASP A 217 -7.55 -4.86 -25.35
N GLN A 218 -7.53 -5.36 -26.59
CA GLN A 218 -6.32 -5.80 -27.30
C GLN A 218 -5.32 -4.66 -27.58
N SER A 219 -5.52 -3.50 -26.98
CA SER A 219 -4.63 -2.34 -27.04
C SER A 219 -3.41 -2.41 -26.13
N LEU A 220 -3.29 -3.46 -25.32
CA LEU A 220 -2.00 -3.80 -24.70
C LEU A 220 -1.13 -4.35 -25.84
N ASP A 221 -0.48 -3.45 -26.55
CA ASP A 221 0.43 -3.79 -27.64
C ASP A 221 1.48 -4.77 -27.13
N GLY A 222 1.55 -5.91 -27.76
CA GLY A 222 2.21 -7.12 -27.29
C GLY A 222 3.72 -7.07 -27.12
N GLU A 223 4.32 -5.90 -26.97
CA GLU A 223 5.73 -5.72 -26.61
C GLU A 223 5.90 -5.58 -25.08
N GLU A 224 4.81 -5.38 -24.35
CA GLU A 224 4.82 -5.22 -22.90
C GLU A 224 4.44 -6.52 -22.19
N GLY A 225 4.92 -6.69 -20.97
CA GLY A 225 4.70 -7.86 -20.16
C GLY A 225 5.60 -7.83 -18.94
N ALA A 226 5.48 -8.83 -18.08
CA ALA A 226 6.21 -8.89 -16.82
C ALA A 226 7.74 -8.78 -17.01
N ILE A 227 8.30 -9.41 -18.04
CA ILE A 227 9.74 -9.32 -18.35
C ILE A 227 10.12 -7.89 -18.74
N GLN A 228 9.37 -7.26 -19.65
CA GLN A 228 9.68 -5.91 -20.08
C GLN A 228 9.50 -4.91 -18.93
N ASN A 229 8.47 -5.10 -18.10
CA ASN A 229 8.27 -4.31 -16.89
C ASN A 229 9.48 -4.39 -15.94
N ASN A 230 10.02 -5.59 -15.71
CA ASN A 230 11.23 -5.78 -14.90
C ASN A 230 12.44 -5.03 -15.49
N ILE A 231 12.60 -5.07 -16.81
CA ILE A 231 13.67 -4.35 -17.52
C ILE A 231 13.48 -2.83 -17.37
N ASN A 232 12.27 -2.32 -17.58
CA ASN A 232 11.97 -0.89 -17.44
C ASN A 232 12.27 -0.39 -16.02
N TRP A 233 11.87 -1.12 -14.99
CA TRP A 233 12.22 -0.79 -13.60
C TRP A 233 13.74 -0.84 -13.35
N GLY A 234 14.45 -1.80 -13.98
CA GLY A 234 15.89 -1.86 -13.94
C GLY A 234 16.55 -0.62 -14.56
N GLU A 235 16.01 -0.13 -15.67
CA GLU A 235 16.45 1.11 -16.32
C GLU A 235 16.10 2.35 -15.47
N MET A 236 14.89 2.44 -14.92
CA MET A 236 14.45 3.52 -14.02
C MET A 236 15.33 3.63 -12.78
N ASN A 237 15.75 2.50 -12.21
CA ASN A 237 16.67 2.41 -11.08
C ASN A 237 18.16 2.52 -11.47
N ASN A 238 18.47 2.76 -12.74
CA ASN A 238 19.84 2.81 -13.26
C ASN A 238 20.68 1.58 -12.88
N CYS A 239 20.10 0.39 -13.01
CA CYS A 239 20.73 -0.86 -12.64
C CYS A 239 21.88 -1.22 -13.58
N GLN A 240 22.92 -1.88 -13.05
CA GLN A 240 23.98 -2.43 -13.87
C GLN A 240 23.46 -3.60 -14.73
N GLY A 241 23.89 -3.67 -15.99
CA GLY A 241 23.43 -4.65 -16.96
C GLY A 241 22.59 -4.07 -18.08
N GLY A 242 22.03 -2.87 -17.91
CA GLY A 242 21.13 -2.25 -18.87
C GLY A 242 19.91 -3.13 -19.11
N PRO A 243 19.52 -3.43 -20.37
CA PRO A 243 18.34 -4.24 -20.66
C PRO A 243 18.54 -5.76 -20.41
N ILE A 244 19.69 -6.15 -19.85
CA ILE A 244 19.98 -7.56 -19.56
C ILE A 244 20.04 -7.73 -18.05
N PRO A 245 19.04 -8.41 -17.42
CA PRO A 245 19.06 -8.72 -16.01
C PRO A 245 20.34 -9.45 -15.58
N THR A 246 20.80 -9.17 -14.37
CA THR A 246 22.02 -9.74 -13.80
C THR A 246 21.77 -10.93 -12.88
N ILE A 247 20.52 -11.09 -12.42
CA ILE A 247 20.06 -12.21 -11.59
C ILE A 247 19.25 -13.16 -12.46
N PHE A 248 19.60 -14.45 -12.39
CA PHE A 248 18.82 -15.55 -12.96
C PHE A 248 18.91 -16.75 -12.02
N GLU A 249 17.78 -17.13 -11.43
CA GLU A 249 17.64 -18.32 -10.62
C GLU A 249 16.48 -19.15 -11.16
N GLU A 250 16.68 -20.47 -11.30
CA GLU A 250 15.69 -21.38 -11.88
C GLU A 250 15.40 -22.51 -10.92
N TYR A 251 14.13 -22.69 -10.62
CA TYR A 251 13.58 -23.77 -9.81
C TYR A 251 12.50 -24.50 -10.60
N TYR A 252 12.02 -25.63 -10.11
CA TYR A 252 10.98 -26.39 -10.83
C TYR A 252 9.66 -25.61 -10.92
N ASP A 253 9.23 -24.99 -9.83
CA ASP A 253 7.93 -24.31 -9.74
C ASP A 253 7.99 -22.83 -10.09
N TYR A 254 9.16 -22.21 -10.03
CA TYR A 254 9.32 -20.78 -10.31
C TYR A 254 10.74 -20.43 -10.76
N SER A 255 10.89 -19.24 -11.28
CA SER A 255 12.20 -18.63 -11.55
C SER A 255 12.23 -17.19 -11.05
N ILE A 256 13.45 -16.68 -10.81
CA ILE A 256 13.68 -15.28 -10.44
C ILE A 256 14.61 -14.68 -11.48
N MET A 257 14.24 -13.50 -11.99
CA MET A 257 15.13 -12.67 -12.78
C MET A 257 15.12 -11.25 -12.23
N GLY A 258 16.17 -10.49 -12.53
CA GLY A 258 16.21 -9.07 -12.11
C GLY A 258 17.62 -8.51 -11.94
N TYR A 259 17.72 -7.53 -11.05
CA TYR A 259 18.90 -6.71 -10.82
C TYR A 259 19.13 -6.51 -9.31
N ASP A 260 20.38 -6.58 -8.86
CA ASP A 260 20.80 -6.40 -7.46
C ASP A 260 21.82 -5.28 -7.26
N ASN A 261 22.13 -4.55 -8.31
CA ASN A 261 23.15 -3.50 -8.30
C ASN A 261 22.64 -2.26 -9.02
N CYS A 262 21.74 -1.57 -8.37
CA CYS A 262 21.07 -0.36 -8.86
C CYS A 262 21.42 0.86 -8.01
N ASP A 263 21.04 2.05 -8.44
CA ASP A 263 21.24 3.28 -7.67
C ASP A 263 20.61 3.19 -6.29
N ASN A 264 21.22 3.83 -5.32
CA ASN A 264 20.83 3.82 -3.90
C ASN A 264 20.80 2.41 -3.25
N GLY A 265 21.42 1.40 -3.87
CA GLY A 265 21.41 0.01 -3.37
C GLY A 265 20.05 -0.67 -3.52
N THR A 266 19.23 -0.22 -4.46
CA THR A 266 17.94 -0.84 -4.75
C THR A 266 18.09 -2.12 -5.57
N GLU A 267 17.06 -2.97 -5.52
CA GLU A 267 16.95 -4.21 -6.29
C GLU A 267 15.63 -4.22 -7.07
N VAL A 268 15.64 -4.85 -8.23
CA VAL A 268 14.41 -5.09 -9.01
C VAL A 268 14.31 -6.57 -9.32
N LYS A 269 13.18 -7.21 -9.00
CA LYS A 269 12.99 -8.65 -9.21
C LYS A 269 11.65 -8.97 -9.84
N LEU A 270 11.66 -9.97 -10.72
CA LEU A 270 10.48 -10.66 -11.23
C LEU A 270 10.56 -12.13 -10.81
N VAL A 271 9.56 -12.58 -10.09
CA VAL A 271 9.33 -13.99 -9.78
C VAL A 271 8.27 -14.53 -10.73
N THR A 272 8.66 -15.44 -11.58
CA THR A 272 7.76 -16.13 -12.52
C THR A 272 7.32 -17.46 -11.93
N LEU A 273 6.02 -17.63 -11.70
CA LEU A 273 5.48 -18.91 -11.29
C LEU A 273 5.12 -19.75 -12.51
N ASN A 274 5.79 -20.88 -12.71
CA ASN A 274 5.70 -21.68 -13.93
C ASN A 274 4.31 -22.30 -14.16
N PHE A 275 3.52 -22.49 -13.10
CA PHE A 275 2.22 -23.19 -13.15
C PHE A 275 1.05 -22.35 -12.63
N ALA A 276 1.27 -21.11 -12.19
CA ALA A 276 0.22 -20.25 -11.67
C ALA A 276 -0.45 -19.41 -12.76
N ALA A 277 -1.72 -19.08 -12.52
CA ALA A 277 -2.50 -18.15 -13.30
C ALA A 277 -2.55 -16.75 -12.64
N HIS A 278 -3.69 -16.03 -12.73
CA HIS A 278 -3.80 -14.63 -12.33
C HIS A 278 -3.74 -14.37 -10.83
N SER A 279 -4.11 -15.33 -9.99
CA SER A 279 -4.08 -15.18 -8.52
C SER A 279 -3.00 -16.06 -7.91
N PRO A 280 -1.71 -15.66 -7.99
CA PRO A 280 -0.57 -16.51 -7.63
C PRO A 280 -0.35 -16.63 -6.11
N TYR A 281 -1.42 -16.62 -5.32
CA TYR A 281 -1.40 -16.85 -3.89
C TYR A 281 -1.18 -18.32 -3.54
N PRO A 282 -0.75 -18.66 -2.32
CA PRO A 282 -0.59 -20.03 -1.88
C PRO A 282 -1.85 -20.88 -2.12
N SER A 283 -1.68 -22.16 -2.38
CA SER A 283 -2.72 -23.11 -2.81
C SER A 283 -3.92 -23.28 -1.85
N ASN A 284 -3.82 -22.81 -0.63
CA ASN A 284 -4.91 -22.74 0.35
C ASN A 284 -5.78 -21.48 0.20
N SER A 285 -5.46 -20.59 -0.73
CA SER A 285 -6.26 -19.42 -1.03
C SER A 285 -7.56 -19.77 -1.76
N TYR A 286 -8.53 -18.86 -1.72
CA TYR A 286 -9.86 -19.04 -2.31
C TYR A 286 -9.83 -19.33 -3.84
N PHE A 287 -8.84 -18.81 -4.55
CA PHE A 287 -8.78 -18.86 -6.02
C PHE A 287 -8.04 -20.05 -6.61
N MET A 288 -7.23 -20.78 -5.84
CA MET A 288 -6.50 -21.98 -6.27
C MET A 288 -5.71 -21.85 -7.59
N ASP A 289 -5.30 -20.64 -7.95
CA ASP A 289 -4.59 -20.35 -9.21
C ASP A 289 -3.09 -20.63 -9.15
N ASN A 290 -2.56 -20.93 -7.95
CA ASN A 290 -1.21 -21.42 -7.76
C ASN A 290 -1.25 -22.87 -7.26
N PRO A 291 -1.03 -23.84 -8.14
CA PRO A 291 -1.09 -25.25 -7.77
C PRO A 291 0.17 -25.77 -7.06
N THR A 292 1.13 -24.88 -6.77
CA THR A 292 2.41 -25.22 -6.13
C THR A 292 2.40 -24.82 -4.65
N ASP A 293 3.41 -25.28 -3.90
CA ASP A 293 3.63 -24.92 -2.51
C ASP A 293 4.44 -23.60 -2.34
N VAL A 294 4.67 -22.87 -3.43
CA VAL A 294 5.42 -21.60 -3.41
C VAL A 294 4.63 -20.55 -2.62
N ASN A 295 5.18 -20.11 -1.50
CA ASN A 295 4.59 -19.04 -0.70
C ASN A 295 5.02 -17.66 -1.24
N THR A 296 4.24 -17.12 -2.15
CA THR A 296 4.52 -15.87 -2.84
C THR A 296 4.47 -14.66 -1.89
N VAL A 297 3.62 -14.69 -0.88
CA VAL A 297 3.50 -13.61 0.12
C VAL A 297 4.76 -13.54 0.97
N GLN A 298 5.29 -14.70 1.37
CA GLN A 298 6.56 -14.79 2.08
C GLN A 298 7.73 -14.27 1.23
N ILE A 299 7.79 -14.63 -0.05
CA ILE A 299 8.81 -14.14 -0.99
C ILE A 299 8.78 -12.62 -1.10
N ILE A 300 7.58 -12.03 -1.23
CA ILE A 300 7.40 -10.57 -1.28
C ILE A 300 7.87 -9.93 0.02
N TRP A 301 7.47 -10.47 1.16
CA TRP A 301 7.87 -9.94 2.46
C TRP A 301 9.38 -10.03 2.69
N GLU A 302 9.98 -11.18 2.44
CA GLU A 302 11.43 -11.39 2.56
C GLU A 302 12.24 -10.47 1.64
N PHE A 303 11.67 -10.05 0.52
CA PHE A 303 12.28 -9.05 -0.33
C PHE A 303 12.12 -7.65 0.29
N MET A 304 10.87 -7.19 0.54
CA MET A 304 10.60 -5.83 0.99
C MET A 304 11.27 -5.50 2.32
N SER A 305 11.27 -6.44 3.27
CA SER A 305 11.79 -6.23 4.62
C SER A 305 13.30 -5.99 4.71
N LYS A 306 14.05 -6.19 3.62
CA LYS A 306 15.49 -5.85 3.53
C LYS A 306 15.76 -4.36 3.45
N PHE A 307 14.75 -3.56 3.05
CA PHE A 307 14.93 -2.16 2.71
C PHE A 307 14.28 -1.24 3.74
N SER A 308 14.94 -0.12 3.96
CA SER A 308 14.47 1.00 4.76
C SER A 308 14.93 2.31 4.13
N LYS A 309 14.19 3.39 4.39
CA LYS A 309 14.55 4.77 3.99
C LYS A 309 15.67 5.34 4.83
#